data_f6af2a44a3f89fd95fc043b00889fcd4
#
_entry.id   f6af2a44a3f89fd95fc043b00889fcd4
#
_cell.length_a   1.000
_cell.length_b   1.000
_cell.length_c   1.000
_cell.angle_alpha   90.00
_cell.angle_beta   90.00
_cell.angle_gamma   90.00
#
_symmetry.space_group_name_H-M   'P 1'
#
loop_
_entity.id
_entity.type
_entity.pdbx_description
1 polymer ?
#
loop_
_entity_poly.entity_id
_entity_poly.type
_entity_poly.pdbx_seq_one_letter_code
_entity_poly.pdbx_strand_id
1 'polypeptide(L)'
;RHLAKIQFPAFIISAVLYTILGFVYAGGEVQNETTLMIIKTLGDNYNVGLIAFLPALIVIILLLLKKSAIISILISAATGIGVAVIYQGKSLAYVLTCFWSGVKSDTGMELVDTLLSRGGVTSLFSSASLYIITFGLIGILTQAGILDAVVAPIVNKVKTGFQLLITTIITGFLGDAVGCLSLIHI
;
A
#
# COMPACT_ATOMS: atom_id res chain seq x y z
N ARG A 1 -16.03 14.96 -1.92
CA ARG A 1 -17.38 14.39 -1.72
C ARG A 1 -17.90 13.61 -2.94
N HIS A 2 -17.63 14.02 -4.19
CA HIS A 2 -18.09 13.31 -5.39
C HIS A 2 -17.29 12.02 -5.64
N LEU A 3 -15.98 12.02 -5.46
CA LEU A 3 -15.12 10.83 -5.60
C LEU A 3 -15.56 9.68 -4.67
N ALA A 4 -15.85 9.98 -3.41
CA ALA A 4 -16.29 8.95 -2.47
C ALA A 4 -17.63 8.31 -2.89
N LYS A 5 -18.56 9.08 -3.49
CA LYS A 5 -19.82 8.55 -3.99
C LYS A 5 -19.66 7.60 -5.18
N ILE A 6 -18.62 7.78 -5.97
CA ILE A 6 -18.30 6.92 -7.13
C ILE A 6 -17.49 5.71 -6.69
N GLN A 7 -16.55 5.87 -5.78
CA GLN A 7 -15.71 4.79 -5.28
C GLN A 7 -16.47 3.80 -4.40
N PHE A 8 -17.45 4.25 -3.63
CA PHE A 8 -18.17 3.39 -2.71
C PHE A 8 -18.95 2.25 -3.41
N PRO A 9 -19.75 2.51 -4.49
CA PRO A 9 -20.37 1.44 -5.25
C PRO A 9 -19.35 0.48 -5.90
N ALA A 10 -18.24 1.01 -6.45
CA ALA A 10 -17.20 0.20 -7.04
C ALA A 10 -16.54 -0.73 -6.00
N PHE A 11 -16.31 -0.22 -4.79
CA PHE A 11 -15.79 -1.01 -3.68
C PHE A 11 -16.75 -2.14 -3.27
N ILE A 12 -18.06 -1.85 -3.17
CA ILE A 12 -19.07 -2.86 -2.84
C ILE A 12 -19.12 -3.94 -3.93
N ILE A 13 -19.14 -3.55 -5.21
CA ILE A 13 -19.16 -4.50 -6.33
C ILE A 13 -17.91 -5.39 -6.28
N SER A 14 -16.73 -4.81 -6.08
CA SER A 14 -15.48 -5.57 -5.96
C SER A 14 -15.52 -6.51 -4.74
N ALA A 15 -15.98 -6.05 -3.59
CA ALA A 15 -16.08 -6.87 -2.38
C ALA A 15 -17.03 -8.05 -2.58
N VAL A 16 -18.20 -7.83 -3.19
CA VAL A 16 -19.16 -8.90 -3.51
C VAL A 16 -18.55 -9.89 -4.50
N LEU A 17 -17.89 -9.40 -5.55
CA LEU A 17 -17.27 -10.23 -6.58
C LEU A 17 -16.14 -11.09 -6.00
N TYR A 18 -15.26 -10.51 -5.18
CA TYR A 18 -14.22 -11.27 -4.47
C TYR A 18 -14.79 -12.26 -3.47
N THR A 19 -15.88 -11.93 -2.79
CA THR A 19 -16.56 -12.86 -1.87
C THR A 19 -17.12 -14.05 -2.64
N ILE A 20 -17.81 -13.82 -3.76
CA ILE A 20 -18.35 -14.89 -4.60
C ILE A 20 -17.21 -15.76 -5.17
N LEU A 21 -16.15 -15.13 -5.71
CA LEU A 21 -14.98 -15.86 -6.18
C LEU A 21 -14.32 -16.66 -5.06
N GLY A 22 -14.23 -16.08 -3.85
CA GLY A 22 -13.74 -16.77 -2.67
C GLY A 22 -14.55 -18.03 -2.37
N PHE A 23 -15.87 -17.96 -2.36
CA PHE A 23 -16.72 -19.13 -2.14
C PHE A 23 -16.64 -20.18 -3.27
N VAL A 24 -16.51 -19.74 -4.52
CA VAL A 24 -16.42 -20.63 -5.69
C VAL A 24 -15.06 -21.32 -5.78
N TYR A 25 -13.98 -20.59 -5.49
CA TYR A 25 -12.62 -21.11 -5.63
C TYR A 25 -12.00 -21.58 -4.31
N ALA A 26 -12.52 -21.19 -3.16
CA ALA A 26 -12.06 -21.62 -1.84
C ALA A 26 -12.61 -22.99 -1.41
N GLY A 27 -13.12 -23.80 -2.34
CA GLY A 27 -13.54 -25.19 -2.10
C GLY A 27 -12.38 -26.15 -1.81
N GLY A 28 -11.15 -25.64 -1.64
CA GLY A 28 -10.06 -26.37 -1.02
C GLY A 28 -10.06 -26.11 0.48
N GLU A 29 -9.90 -27.16 1.28
CA GLU A 29 -9.59 -27.06 2.69
C GLU A 29 -8.45 -26.04 2.85
N VAL A 30 -8.79 -24.85 3.37
CA VAL A 30 -7.76 -23.98 3.96
C VAL A 30 -7.06 -24.88 4.95
N GLN A 31 -5.79 -25.20 4.72
CA GLN A 31 -5.04 -26.08 5.61
C GLN A 31 -5.06 -25.44 6.99
N ASN A 32 -6.02 -25.84 7.80
CA ASN A 32 -6.19 -25.35 9.17
C ASN A 32 -4.90 -25.45 9.96
N GLU A 33 -4.08 -26.46 9.67
CA GLU A 33 -2.76 -26.65 10.29
C GLU A 33 -1.79 -25.50 10.00
N THR A 34 -1.65 -25.04 8.74
CA THR A 34 -0.76 -23.93 8.41
C THR A 34 -1.24 -22.63 9.05
N THR A 35 -2.54 -22.39 9.04
CA THR A 35 -3.12 -21.19 9.68
C THR A 35 -2.93 -21.21 11.18
N LEU A 36 -3.15 -22.37 11.83
CA LEU A 36 -2.92 -22.54 13.26
C LEU A 36 -1.44 -22.41 13.63
N MET A 37 -0.53 -22.93 12.81
CA MET A 37 0.90 -22.72 12.97
C MET A 37 1.28 -21.23 12.91
N ILE A 38 0.76 -20.49 11.92
CA ILE A 38 1.02 -19.06 11.80
C ILE A 38 0.54 -18.31 13.06
N ILE A 39 -0.71 -18.58 13.49
CA ILE A 39 -1.29 -17.93 14.69
C ILE A 39 -0.46 -18.24 15.92
N LYS A 40 -0.05 -19.50 16.09
CA LYS A 40 0.79 -19.93 17.22
C LYS A 40 2.15 -19.25 17.17
N THR A 41 2.84 -19.29 16.03
CA THR A 41 4.16 -18.66 15.85
C THR A 41 4.11 -17.15 16.12
N LEU A 42 3.05 -16.47 15.69
CA LEU A 42 2.84 -15.05 15.98
C LEU A 42 2.58 -14.82 17.47
N GLY A 43 1.76 -15.65 18.12
CA GLY A 43 1.46 -15.54 19.55
C GLY A 43 2.66 -15.81 20.46
N ASP A 44 3.54 -16.75 20.05
CA ASP A 44 4.74 -17.10 20.81
C ASP A 44 5.83 -16.00 20.72
N ASN A 45 5.91 -15.29 19.61
CA ASN A 45 6.95 -14.27 19.37
C ASN A 45 6.51 -12.83 19.61
N TYR A 46 5.21 -12.56 19.57
CA TYR A 46 4.67 -11.20 19.67
C TYR A 46 3.44 -11.15 20.58
N ASN A 47 3.35 -10.10 21.38
CA ASN A 47 2.14 -9.83 22.16
C ASN A 47 1.05 -9.26 21.23
N VAL A 48 0.24 -10.17 20.65
CA VAL A 48 -0.84 -9.80 19.74
C VAL A 48 -2.08 -9.45 20.57
N GLY A 49 -2.38 -8.15 20.72
CA GLY A 49 -3.53 -7.67 21.47
C GLY A 49 -4.12 -6.40 20.87
N LEU A 50 -5.26 -5.96 21.40
CA LEU A 50 -5.94 -4.74 20.93
C LEU A 50 -5.05 -3.49 21.00
N ILE A 51 -4.11 -3.46 21.95
CA ILE A 51 -3.15 -2.34 22.10
C ILE A 51 -2.23 -2.22 20.89
N ALA A 52 -1.91 -3.34 20.22
CA ALA A 52 -1.12 -3.31 18.99
C ALA A 52 -1.80 -2.57 17.82
N PHE A 53 -3.14 -2.48 17.84
CA PHE A 53 -3.91 -1.74 16.84
C PHE A 53 -4.04 -0.24 17.13
N LEU A 54 -3.59 0.22 18.29
CA LEU A 54 -3.73 1.61 18.72
C LEU A 54 -3.12 2.62 17.71
N PRO A 55 -1.93 2.40 17.12
CA PRO A 55 -1.41 3.29 16.09
C PRO A 55 -2.31 3.38 14.85
N ALA A 56 -2.88 2.25 14.41
CA ALA A 56 -3.79 2.22 13.27
C ALA A 56 -5.12 2.96 13.56
N LEU A 57 -5.65 2.80 14.77
CA LEU A 57 -6.84 3.55 15.20
C LEU A 57 -6.58 5.05 15.25
N ILE A 58 -5.44 5.48 15.76
CA ILE A 58 -5.07 6.89 15.84
C ILE A 58 -5.00 7.53 14.46
N VAL A 59 -4.36 6.87 13.47
CA VAL A 59 -4.30 7.44 12.11
C VAL A 59 -5.70 7.58 11.51
N ILE A 60 -6.57 6.59 11.71
CA ILE A 60 -7.95 6.64 11.21
C ILE A 60 -8.73 7.77 11.86
N ILE A 61 -8.66 7.90 13.19
CA ILE A 61 -9.36 8.95 13.94
C ILE A 61 -8.87 10.35 13.49
N LEU A 62 -7.56 10.56 13.37
CA LEU A 62 -7.02 11.85 12.95
C LEU A 62 -7.41 12.21 11.51
N LEU A 63 -7.47 11.23 10.60
CA LEU A 63 -7.96 11.46 9.23
C LEU A 63 -9.46 11.77 9.19
N LEU A 64 -10.27 11.10 10.02
CA LEU A 64 -11.69 11.41 10.16
C LEU A 64 -11.92 12.81 10.73
N LEU A 65 -11.05 13.27 11.63
CA LEU A 65 -11.03 14.64 12.16
C LEU A 65 -10.47 15.66 11.15
N LYS A 66 -10.22 15.25 9.90
CA LYS A 66 -9.72 16.10 8.80
C LYS A 66 -8.37 16.76 9.10
N LYS A 67 -7.56 16.17 9.95
CA LYS A 67 -6.17 16.61 10.17
C LYS A 67 -5.31 16.30 8.96
N SER A 68 -4.20 17.00 8.82
CA SER A 68 -3.21 16.74 7.76
C SER A 68 -2.74 15.28 7.79
N ALA A 69 -2.66 14.63 6.62
CA ALA A 69 -2.20 13.26 6.51
C ALA A 69 -0.77 13.09 7.08
N ILE A 70 0.11 14.06 6.85
CA ILE A 70 1.49 14.05 7.35
C ILE A 70 1.49 14.01 8.89
N ILE A 71 0.74 14.91 9.51
CA ILE A 71 0.64 14.98 10.98
C ILE A 71 0.04 13.67 11.54
N SER A 72 -0.99 13.14 10.91
CA SER A 72 -1.65 11.91 11.33
C SER A 72 -0.70 10.71 11.29
N ILE A 73 0.10 10.59 10.24
CA ILE A 73 1.11 9.53 10.09
C ILE A 73 2.23 9.68 11.12
N LEU A 74 2.73 10.90 11.34
CA LEU A 74 3.79 11.15 12.32
C LEU A 74 3.36 10.81 13.74
N ILE A 75 2.15 11.24 14.15
CA ILE A 75 1.60 10.91 15.46
C ILE A 75 1.39 9.40 15.61
N SER A 76 0.84 8.76 14.58
CA SER A 76 0.66 7.30 14.58
C SER A 76 1.99 6.56 14.67
N ALA A 77 3.02 6.98 13.93
CA ALA A 77 4.35 6.40 13.99
C ALA A 77 4.98 6.55 15.39
N ALA A 78 4.88 7.74 15.99
CA ALA A 78 5.33 7.98 17.36
C ALA A 78 4.60 7.09 18.38
N THR A 79 3.28 6.92 18.22
CA THR A 79 2.48 6.01 19.04
C THR A 79 2.90 4.55 18.83
N GLY A 80 3.21 4.15 17.59
CA GLY A 80 3.71 2.82 17.27
C GLY A 80 5.04 2.52 17.96
N ILE A 81 5.96 3.48 17.97
CA ILE A 81 7.22 3.39 18.74
C ILE A 81 6.92 3.20 20.23
N GLY A 82 6.01 3.99 20.79
CA GLY A 82 5.61 3.88 22.19
C GLY A 82 5.02 2.50 22.53
N VAL A 83 4.12 2.00 21.69
CA VAL A 83 3.53 0.65 21.86
C VAL A 83 4.60 -0.43 21.76
N ALA A 84 5.54 -0.32 20.83
CA ALA A 84 6.62 -1.30 20.67
C ALA A 84 7.54 -1.34 21.89
N VAL A 85 7.83 -0.20 22.51
CA VAL A 85 8.68 -0.14 23.72
C VAL A 85 7.92 -0.63 24.95
N ILE A 86 6.70 -0.11 25.17
CA ILE A 86 5.96 -0.35 26.42
C ILE A 86 5.25 -1.70 26.41
N TYR A 87 4.54 -2.02 25.30
CA TYR A 87 3.70 -3.22 25.24
C TYR A 87 4.46 -4.46 24.77
N GLN A 88 5.39 -4.30 23.80
CA GLN A 88 6.22 -5.41 23.31
C GLN A 88 7.53 -5.57 24.12
N GLY A 89 7.86 -4.64 25.02
CA GLY A 89 9.06 -4.70 25.83
C GLY A 89 10.37 -4.60 25.05
N LYS A 90 10.34 -4.07 23.83
CA LYS A 90 11.53 -3.93 22.99
C LYS A 90 12.32 -2.68 23.39
N SER A 91 13.66 -2.75 23.28
CA SER A 91 14.49 -1.58 23.58
C SER A 91 14.23 -0.46 22.56
N LEU A 92 14.29 0.80 23.02
CA LEU A 92 14.09 1.96 22.15
C LEU A 92 15.07 1.97 20.97
N ALA A 93 16.33 1.59 21.20
CA ALA A 93 17.34 1.50 20.14
C ALA A 93 16.95 0.48 19.06
N TYR A 94 16.44 -0.68 19.45
CA TYR A 94 15.93 -1.70 18.51
C TYR A 94 14.75 -1.18 17.71
N VAL A 95 13.78 -0.55 18.38
CA VAL A 95 12.57 -0.02 17.71
C VAL A 95 12.92 1.08 16.70
N LEU A 96 13.86 1.98 17.04
CA LEU A 96 14.33 3.00 16.12
C LEU A 96 15.10 2.39 14.92
N THR A 97 15.88 1.34 15.15
CA THR A 97 16.53 0.60 14.05
C THR A 97 15.50 -0.06 13.14
N CYS A 98 14.47 -0.70 13.71
CA CYS A 98 13.37 -1.27 12.93
C CYS A 98 12.58 -0.20 12.16
N PHE A 99 12.35 0.97 12.76
CA PHE A 99 11.72 2.10 12.08
C PHE A 99 12.53 2.56 10.85
N TRP A 100 13.85 2.62 10.99
CA TRP A 100 14.74 3.04 9.91
C TRP A 100 14.96 1.96 8.86
N SER A 101 15.39 0.77 9.26
CA SER A 101 15.84 -0.31 8.38
C SER A 101 14.78 -1.38 8.09
N GLY A 102 13.63 -1.31 8.75
CA GLY A 102 12.63 -2.37 8.72
C GLY A 102 12.86 -3.45 9.78
N VAL A 103 11.84 -4.27 9.98
CA VAL A 103 11.91 -5.42 10.87
C VAL A 103 12.58 -6.58 10.13
N LYS A 104 13.50 -7.26 10.77
CA LYS A 104 14.01 -8.57 10.36
C LYS A 104 13.48 -9.59 11.36
N SER A 105 12.58 -10.43 10.91
CA SER A 105 11.99 -11.49 11.71
C SER A 105 12.73 -12.80 11.47
N ASP A 106 12.95 -13.54 12.54
CA ASP A 106 13.53 -14.88 12.53
C ASP A 106 12.72 -15.75 13.49
N THR A 107 11.53 -16.13 13.04
CA THR A 107 10.60 -16.96 13.81
C THR A 107 10.79 -18.45 13.53
N GLY A 108 11.67 -18.79 12.57
CA GLY A 108 11.88 -20.15 12.09
C GLY A 108 10.80 -20.64 11.12
N MET A 109 9.84 -19.81 10.75
CA MET A 109 8.82 -20.10 9.74
C MET A 109 8.95 -19.14 8.57
N GLU A 110 9.48 -19.61 7.45
CA GLU A 110 9.83 -18.79 6.26
C GLU A 110 8.67 -17.90 5.80
N LEU A 111 7.44 -18.40 5.82
CA LEU A 111 6.26 -17.63 5.41
C LEU A 111 6.01 -16.46 6.36
N VAL A 112 6.10 -16.66 7.68
CA VAL A 112 5.92 -15.61 8.69
C VAL A 112 7.06 -14.61 8.60
N ASP A 113 8.29 -15.08 8.45
CA ASP A 113 9.47 -14.22 8.35
C ASP A 113 9.45 -13.36 7.09
N THR A 114 9.01 -13.91 5.96
CA THR A 114 8.83 -13.15 4.71
C THR A 114 7.75 -12.07 4.84
N LEU A 115 6.66 -12.35 5.56
CA LEU A 115 5.58 -11.38 5.78
C LEU A 115 5.99 -10.25 6.74
N LEU A 116 6.72 -10.59 7.81
CA LEU A 116 7.11 -9.65 8.86
C LEU A 116 8.40 -8.88 8.54
N SER A 117 9.33 -9.48 7.78
CA SER A 117 10.61 -8.84 7.42
C SER A 117 10.42 -7.79 6.32
N ARG A 118 9.67 -6.75 6.63
CA ARG A 118 9.33 -5.67 5.70
C ARG A 118 9.35 -4.31 6.39
N GLY A 119 9.22 -3.28 5.60
CA GLY A 119 9.06 -1.91 6.07
C GLY A 119 10.38 -1.17 6.25
N GLY A 120 10.33 -0.18 7.14
CA GLY A 120 11.42 0.77 7.37
C GLY A 120 11.46 1.92 6.37
N VAL A 121 12.00 3.04 6.83
CA VAL A 121 12.13 4.25 5.99
C VAL A 121 13.02 4.00 4.78
N THR A 122 14.06 3.15 4.93
CA THR A 122 15.00 2.82 3.87
C THR A 122 14.33 2.11 2.68
N SER A 123 13.28 1.33 2.90
CA SER A 123 12.55 0.67 1.82
C SER A 123 11.84 1.66 0.89
N LEU A 124 11.54 2.86 1.39
CA LEU A 124 10.90 3.92 0.61
C LEU A 124 11.86 4.71 -0.27
N PHE A 125 13.19 4.64 -0.02
CA PHE A 125 14.16 5.39 -0.82
C PHE A 125 14.16 4.98 -2.29
N SER A 126 14.02 3.70 -2.58
CA SER A 126 13.93 3.21 -3.95
C SER A 126 12.74 3.83 -4.69
N SER A 127 11.57 3.80 -4.06
CA SER A 127 10.35 4.42 -4.62
C SER A 127 10.46 5.94 -4.72
N ALA A 128 11.01 6.61 -3.70
CA ALA A 128 11.23 8.05 -3.71
C ALA A 128 12.17 8.48 -4.84
N SER A 129 13.28 7.77 -5.04
CA SER A 129 14.22 8.01 -6.13
C SER A 129 13.55 7.86 -7.50
N LEU A 130 12.74 6.82 -7.67
CA LEU A 130 11.97 6.60 -8.90
C LEU A 130 11.01 7.77 -9.16
N TYR A 131 10.30 8.26 -8.14
CA TYR A 131 9.41 9.42 -8.30
C TYR A 131 10.18 10.69 -8.68
N ILE A 132 11.32 10.98 -8.05
CA ILE A 132 12.14 12.16 -8.36
C ILE A 132 12.58 12.12 -9.82
N ILE A 133 13.10 10.98 -10.28
CA ILE A 133 13.55 10.80 -11.66
C ILE A 133 12.37 10.94 -12.64
N THR A 134 11.24 10.30 -12.32
CA THR A 134 10.03 10.34 -13.16
C THR A 134 9.47 11.75 -13.28
N PHE A 135 9.35 12.50 -12.18
CA PHE A 135 8.87 13.89 -12.22
C PHE A 135 9.86 14.80 -12.95
N GLY A 136 11.16 14.59 -12.80
CA GLY A 136 12.17 15.29 -13.58
C GLY A 136 12.02 15.03 -15.08
N LEU A 137 11.85 13.78 -15.48
CA LEU A 137 11.62 13.39 -16.87
C LEU A 137 10.33 14.00 -17.42
N ILE A 138 9.22 13.92 -16.67
CA ILE A 138 7.94 14.52 -17.05
C ILE A 138 8.11 16.03 -17.24
N GLY A 139 8.84 16.71 -16.37
CA GLY A 139 9.14 18.14 -16.49
C GLY A 139 9.87 18.46 -17.79
N ILE A 140 10.90 17.71 -18.16
CA ILE A 140 11.64 17.89 -19.39
C ILE A 140 10.76 17.62 -20.61
N LEU A 141 9.99 16.54 -20.63
CA LEU A 141 9.09 16.19 -21.73
C LEU A 141 7.98 17.25 -21.93
N THR A 142 7.48 17.81 -20.83
CA THR A 142 6.49 18.91 -20.87
C THR A 142 7.11 20.16 -21.47
N GLN A 143 8.30 20.55 -21.01
CA GLN A 143 9.00 21.73 -21.52
C GLN A 143 9.39 21.59 -23.02
N ALA A 144 9.74 20.39 -23.45
CA ALA A 144 10.03 20.08 -24.84
C ALA A 144 8.77 20.02 -25.75
N GLY A 145 7.56 20.14 -25.18
CA GLY A 145 6.29 20.04 -25.93
C GLY A 145 5.96 18.62 -26.41
N ILE A 146 6.77 17.62 -26.05
CA ILE A 146 6.57 16.22 -26.46
C ILE A 146 5.29 15.67 -25.85
N LEU A 147 5.02 15.99 -24.58
CA LEU A 147 3.83 15.51 -23.89
C LEU A 147 2.56 16.07 -24.55
N ASP A 148 2.57 17.35 -24.90
CA ASP A 148 1.45 18.00 -25.60
C ASP A 148 1.23 17.38 -26.98
N ALA A 149 2.30 17.08 -27.72
CA ALA A 149 2.21 16.43 -29.02
C ALA A 149 1.56 15.04 -28.98
N VAL A 150 1.82 14.28 -27.89
CA VAL A 150 1.25 12.95 -27.69
C VAL A 150 -0.18 13.02 -27.17
N VAL A 151 -0.45 13.94 -26.24
CA VAL A 151 -1.76 14.02 -25.55
C VAL A 151 -2.80 14.76 -26.38
N ALA A 152 -2.41 15.82 -27.13
CA ALA A 152 -3.35 16.63 -27.90
C ALA A 152 -4.21 15.83 -28.91
N PRO A 153 -3.68 14.87 -29.68
CA PRO A 153 -4.50 14.07 -30.61
C PRO A 153 -5.55 13.22 -29.88
N ILE A 154 -5.22 12.76 -28.67
CA ILE A 154 -6.11 11.94 -27.84
C ILE A 154 -7.23 12.82 -27.28
N VAL A 155 -6.89 13.96 -26.70
CA VAL A 155 -7.84 14.90 -26.11
C VAL A 155 -8.78 15.46 -27.15
N ASN A 156 -8.28 15.78 -28.36
CA ASN A 156 -9.09 16.33 -29.45
C ASN A 156 -10.14 15.35 -29.99
N LYS A 157 -9.94 14.05 -29.82
CA LYS A 157 -10.91 12.99 -30.21
C LYS A 157 -11.97 12.77 -29.14
N VAL A 158 -11.72 13.16 -27.90
CA VAL A 158 -12.62 12.96 -26.77
C VAL A 158 -13.62 14.09 -26.70
N LYS A 159 -14.87 13.82 -27.07
CA LYS A 159 -15.95 14.82 -27.10
C LYS A 159 -16.97 14.67 -25.97
N THR A 160 -17.00 13.52 -25.33
CA THR A 160 -17.98 13.22 -24.25
C THR A 160 -17.28 12.75 -22.99
N GLY A 161 -17.92 13.00 -21.83
CA GLY A 161 -17.38 12.52 -20.52
C GLY A 161 -17.19 11.01 -20.47
N PHE A 162 -18.02 10.24 -21.16
CA PHE A 162 -17.88 8.78 -21.25
C PHE A 162 -16.64 8.36 -22.06
N GLN A 163 -16.39 9.03 -23.19
CA GLN A 163 -15.17 8.80 -23.97
C GLN A 163 -13.92 9.17 -23.19
N LEU A 164 -13.95 10.26 -22.41
CA LEU A 164 -12.86 10.64 -21.52
C LEU A 164 -12.57 9.53 -20.50
N LEU A 165 -13.60 9.00 -19.86
CA LEU A 165 -13.46 7.93 -18.87
C LEU A 165 -12.83 6.66 -19.48
N ILE A 166 -13.34 6.22 -20.64
CA ILE A 166 -12.79 5.03 -21.33
C ILE A 166 -11.34 5.27 -21.74
N THR A 167 -11.03 6.43 -22.32
CA THR A 167 -9.67 6.75 -22.75
C THR A 167 -8.71 6.78 -21.56
N THR A 168 -9.12 7.34 -20.41
CA THR A 168 -8.31 7.36 -19.19
C THR A 168 -8.05 5.96 -18.65
N ILE A 169 -9.07 5.08 -18.65
CA ILE A 169 -8.92 3.68 -18.22
C ILE A 169 -7.96 2.93 -19.14
N ILE A 170 -8.14 3.05 -20.45
CA ILE A 170 -7.30 2.33 -21.43
C ILE A 170 -5.85 2.82 -21.37
N THR A 171 -5.62 4.14 -21.33
CA THR A 171 -4.26 4.71 -21.23
C THR A 171 -3.60 4.37 -19.89
N GLY A 172 -4.35 4.36 -18.79
CA GLY A 172 -3.84 3.92 -17.49
C GLY A 172 -3.43 2.45 -17.52
N PHE A 173 -4.31 1.57 -18.02
CA PHE A 173 -4.03 0.15 -18.12
C PHE A 173 -2.84 -0.18 -19.03
N LEU A 174 -2.74 0.48 -20.19
CA LEU A 174 -1.60 0.31 -21.09
C LEU A 174 -0.31 0.86 -20.46
N GLY A 175 -0.37 1.98 -19.76
CA GLY A 175 0.77 2.54 -19.03
C GLY A 175 1.29 1.60 -17.96
N ASP A 176 0.41 1.02 -17.16
CA ASP A 176 0.77 0.03 -16.14
C ASP A 176 1.32 -1.27 -16.77
N ALA A 177 0.70 -1.76 -17.84
CA ALA A 177 1.16 -2.97 -18.52
C ALA A 177 2.56 -2.78 -19.11
N VAL A 178 2.85 -1.64 -19.74
CA VAL A 178 4.18 -1.31 -20.27
C VAL A 178 5.19 -1.15 -19.12
N GLY A 179 4.79 -0.51 -18.02
CA GLY A 179 5.64 -0.37 -16.83
C GLY A 179 5.99 -1.73 -16.20
N CYS A 180 5.03 -2.64 -16.08
CA CYS A 180 5.26 -3.99 -15.57
C CYS A 180 6.18 -4.82 -16.49
N LEU A 181 5.99 -4.74 -17.81
CA LEU A 181 6.85 -5.44 -18.78
C LEU A 181 8.28 -4.91 -18.77
N SER A 182 8.48 -3.61 -18.57
CA SER A 182 9.81 -3.00 -18.44
C SER A 182 10.56 -3.47 -17.19
N LEU A 183 9.84 -3.71 -16.08
CA LEU A 183 10.42 -4.21 -14.82
C LEU A 183 10.82 -5.69 -14.87
N ILE A 184 10.19 -6.49 -15.73
CA ILE A 184 10.52 -7.92 -15.89
C ILE A 184 11.78 -8.12 -16.74
N HIS A 185 12.15 -7.12 -17.55
CA HIS A 185 13.31 -7.19 -18.46
C HIS A 185 14.60 -6.55 -17.90
N ILE A 186 14.59 -6.02 -16.69
CA ILE A 186 15.76 -5.52 -15.98
C ILE A 186 16.11 -6.49 -14.85
#